data_ff881213686092bb19b1f63997c5b09e
#
_entry.id   ff881213686092bb19b1f63997c5b09e
#
_cell.length_a   1.000
_cell.length_b   1.000
_cell.length_c   1.000
_cell.angle_alpha   90.00
_cell.angle_beta   90.00
_cell.angle_gamma   90.00
#
_symmetry.space_group_name_H-M   'P 1'
#
loop_
_entity.id
_entity.type
_entity.pdbx_description
1 polymer ?
#
loop_
_entity_poly.entity_id
_entity_poly.type
_entity_poly.pdbx_seq_one_letter_code
_entity_poly.pdbx_strand_id
1 'polypeptide(L)'
;MTHPTEHPLVQGGRSAALATACVRGGVAAGLGLGALAVLVTAAWISSPHPDSGPGGALHAATGLWLLAHGVDLIRTDTLSGLPAPLGVVPMLLSVLPVWLVHRAARDTLDPGGGSDRPRPSPSGAVAAVSGGYLLVASVVVVYSESGPLPAELISAGFWLPAVVFGAAGTGVWTALGRPLPGQRQAAAAVRAAGLGLVTLCGGGAVVAAVSLAWHAGEAQAAFEGLAGEWSGRAAVLLLVLALLPNAAVWGAAYGLGPGFTLGTGALATPLGLAGDPAVPSFPLLAALPAEGRGTWTHWAALAVPLAATLVQGWRVGRTARGWPARDVALTALAAAWACGAAVAVLAAAAGGPLGSGRLSDFGPVWWQAGAATVLWGACVGVPVALAVRAWGLRALRPKSLPLPVPAPAPATAPATAQAAASAGAGFGDPFDLETQPDAAPDPTTAATTAATTPATAGATAGASAGASPGGQASHATGTDPGTPAATTKAAAPVPALGLDLDDDPGYEPYDYLPAAWESSPPPGPKG
;
A
#
# COMPACT_ATOMS: atom_id res chain seq x y z
N MET A 1 18.13 46.88 12.45
CA MET A 1 17.49 45.64 11.93
C MET A 1 16.05 45.62 12.40
N THR A 2 15.13 46.11 11.57
CA THR A 2 13.70 46.14 11.85
C THR A 2 13.13 44.79 11.41
N HIS A 3 12.72 43.96 12.38
CA HIS A 3 11.93 42.76 12.09
C HIS A 3 10.60 43.20 11.45
N PRO A 4 10.21 42.69 10.29
CA PRO A 4 8.88 42.94 9.75
C PRO A 4 7.87 42.28 10.70
N THR A 5 7.10 43.07 11.43
CA THR A 5 5.93 42.61 12.16
C THR A 5 4.91 42.11 11.15
N GLU A 6 4.77 40.80 11.00
CA GLU A 6 3.70 40.21 10.22
C GLU A 6 2.35 40.76 10.73
N HIS A 7 1.49 41.24 9.82
CA HIS A 7 0.19 41.79 10.18
C HIS A 7 -0.67 40.74 10.90
N PRO A 8 -1.31 41.11 12.04
CA PRO A 8 -2.10 40.17 12.86
C PRO A 8 -3.22 39.45 12.09
N LEU A 9 -3.74 40.05 11.02
CA LEU A 9 -4.75 39.44 10.14
C LEU A 9 -4.23 38.23 9.33
N VAL A 10 -2.95 38.24 8.94
CA VAL A 10 -2.31 37.15 8.22
C VAL A 10 -2.04 35.97 9.17
N GLN A 11 -1.67 36.28 10.41
CA GLN A 11 -1.41 35.27 11.43
C GLN A 11 -2.71 34.58 11.89
N GLY A 12 -3.82 35.32 12.03
CA GLY A 12 -5.14 34.76 12.33
C GLY A 12 -5.68 33.85 11.22
N GLY A 13 -5.43 34.20 9.96
CA GLY A 13 -5.84 33.37 8.82
C GLY A 13 -5.07 32.02 8.72
N ARG A 14 -3.77 32.03 9.03
CA ARG A 14 -2.95 30.81 9.04
C ARG A 14 -3.35 29.84 10.17
N SER A 15 -3.61 30.35 11.38
CA SER A 15 -4.06 29.53 12.51
C SER A 15 -5.43 28.90 12.24
N ALA A 16 -6.38 29.63 11.62
CA ALA A 16 -7.66 29.08 11.21
C ALA A 16 -7.53 27.97 10.14
N ALA A 17 -6.60 28.12 9.20
CA ALA A 17 -6.32 27.11 8.19
C ALA A 17 -5.73 25.82 8.81
N LEU A 18 -4.82 25.94 9.77
CA LEU A 18 -4.25 24.80 10.51
C LEU A 18 -5.31 24.11 11.37
N ALA A 19 -6.18 24.87 12.05
CA ALA A 19 -7.28 24.31 12.83
C ALA A 19 -8.24 23.50 11.93
N THR A 20 -8.59 24.04 10.75
CA THR A 20 -9.42 23.32 9.77
C THR A 20 -8.74 22.03 9.28
N ALA A 21 -7.43 22.06 9.03
CA ALA A 21 -6.66 20.89 8.65
C ALA A 21 -6.65 19.82 9.76
N CYS A 22 -6.50 20.23 11.02
CA CYS A 22 -6.58 19.36 12.19
C CYS A 22 -7.96 18.69 12.31
N VAL A 23 -9.04 19.44 12.17
CA VAL A 23 -10.42 18.90 12.17
C VAL A 23 -10.61 17.89 11.03
N ARG A 24 -10.09 18.15 9.83
CA ARG A 24 -10.14 17.18 8.71
C ARG A 24 -9.43 15.88 9.03
N GLY A 25 -8.29 15.95 9.73
CA GLY A 25 -7.59 14.76 10.22
C GLY A 25 -8.42 13.95 11.21
N GLY A 26 -9.03 14.62 12.21
CA GLY A 26 -9.91 13.97 13.15
C GLY A 26 -11.17 13.36 12.51
N VAL A 27 -11.77 14.06 11.55
CA VAL A 27 -12.91 13.53 10.75
C VAL A 27 -12.49 12.30 9.94
N ALA A 28 -11.30 12.30 9.34
CA ALA A 28 -10.80 11.14 8.61
C ALA A 28 -10.64 9.92 9.52
N ALA A 29 -10.11 10.10 10.74
CA ALA A 29 -10.01 9.03 11.75
C ALA A 29 -11.40 8.52 12.16
N GLY A 30 -12.31 9.44 12.49
CA GLY A 30 -13.69 9.10 12.89
C GLY A 30 -14.49 8.40 11.80
N LEU A 31 -14.33 8.79 10.52
CA LEU A 31 -14.97 8.11 9.40
C LEU A 31 -14.45 6.68 9.21
N GLY A 32 -13.14 6.47 9.33
CA GLY A 32 -12.54 5.13 9.24
C GLY A 32 -13.02 4.21 10.37
N LEU A 33 -13.00 4.70 11.61
CA LEU A 33 -13.50 3.97 12.76
C LEU A 33 -15.01 3.72 12.66
N GLY A 34 -15.79 4.74 12.29
CA GLY A 34 -17.24 4.65 12.14
C GLY A 34 -17.65 3.64 11.07
N ALA A 35 -16.96 3.60 9.94
CA ALA A 35 -17.22 2.59 8.90
C ALA A 35 -17.01 1.16 9.40
N LEU A 36 -15.93 0.91 10.14
CA LEU A 36 -15.67 -0.40 10.75
C LEU A 36 -16.67 -0.70 11.87
N ALA A 37 -17.03 0.28 12.69
CA ALA A 37 -18.02 0.11 13.74
C ALA A 37 -19.39 -0.30 13.16
N VAL A 38 -19.83 0.34 12.07
CA VAL A 38 -21.06 -0.04 11.36
C VAL A 38 -20.98 -1.46 10.81
N LEU A 39 -19.86 -1.80 10.14
CA LEU A 39 -19.67 -3.14 9.58
C LEU A 39 -19.69 -4.22 10.65
N VAL A 40 -18.93 -4.03 11.73
CA VAL A 40 -18.83 -5.01 12.84
C VAL A 40 -20.15 -5.12 13.60
N THR A 41 -20.83 -3.99 13.85
CA THR A 41 -22.14 -4.01 14.52
C THR A 41 -23.18 -4.70 13.65
N ALA A 42 -23.19 -4.47 12.34
CA ALA A 42 -24.08 -5.17 11.41
C ALA A 42 -23.82 -6.69 11.42
N ALA A 43 -22.54 -7.09 11.42
CA ALA A 43 -22.16 -8.50 11.53
C ALA A 43 -22.59 -9.10 12.88
N TRP A 44 -22.42 -8.36 13.99
CA TRP A 44 -22.81 -8.77 15.31
C TRP A 44 -24.35 -8.96 15.44
N ILE A 45 -25.15 -8.00 14.94
CA ILE A 45 -26.61 -8.11 14.93
C ILE A 45 -27.09 -9.31 14.10
N SER A 46 -26.36 -9.64 13.03
CA SER A 46 -26.68 -10.76 12.15
C SER A 46 -26.24 -12.11 12.72
N SER A 47 -25.51 -12.13 13.84
CA SER A 47 -25.08 -13.36 14.52
C SER A 47 -26.24 -13.94 15.30
N PRO A 48 -26.50 -15.27 15.24
CA PRO A 48 -27.60 -15.91 15.98
C PRO A 48 -27.40 -15.91 17.50
N HIS A 49 -26.15 -15.78 17.96
CA HIS A 49 -25.79 -15.78 19.38
C HIS A 49 -24.84 -14.61 19.68
N PRO A 50 -25.36 -13.38 19.86
CA PRO A 50 -24.53 -12.20 20.11
C PRO A 50 -24.11 -12.12 21.60
N ASP A 51 -23.21 -13.00 22.04
CA ASP A 51 -22.83 -13.17 23.46
C ASP A 51 -22.06 -11.98 24.04
N SER A 52 -21.38 -11.16 23.20
CA SER A 52 -20.48 -10.09 23.66
C SER A 52 -21.16 -8.74 23.91
N GLY A 53 -22.44 -8.60 23.60
CA GLY A 53 -23.16 -7.32 23.70
C GLY A 53 -22.63 -6.23 22.74
N PRO A 54 -23.29 -5.05 22.67
CA PRO A 54 -22.89 -3.97 21.77
C PRO A 54 -21.50 -3.39 22.11
N GLY A 55 -21.09 -3.44 23.37
CA GLY A 55 -19.75 -3.04 23.81
C GLY A 55 -18.66 -3.92 23.21
N GLY A 56 -18.88 -5.23 23.15
CA GLY A 56 -17.95 -6.17 22.52
C GLY A 56 -17.77 -5.91 21.02
N ALA A 57 -18.86 -5.59 20.30
CA ALA A 57 -18.79 -5.22 18.89
C ALA A 57 -17.97 -3.93 18.67
N LEU A 58 -18.10 -2.94 19.56
CA LEU A 58 -17.29 -1.72 19.47
C LEU A 58 -15.81 -1.97 19.78
N HIS A 59 -15.47 -2.81 20.76
CA HIS A 59 -14.09 -3.22 21.01
C HIS A 59 -13.50 -3.98 19.84
N ALA A 60 -14.26 -4.87 19.19
CA ALA A 60 -13.82 -5.56 17.97
C ALA A 60 -13.56 -4.59 16.81
N ALA A 61 -14.44 -3.60 16.61
CA ALA A 61 -14.24 -2.56 15.59
C ALA A 61 -12.99 -1.71 15.88
N THR A 62 -12.77 -1.37 17.14
CA THR A 62 -11.57 -0.65 17.62
C THR A 62 -10.32 -1.47 17.37
N GLY A 63 -10.30 -2.74 17.72
CA GLY A 63 -9.18 -3.64 17.47
C GLY A 63 -8.86 -3.78 15.98
N LEU A 64 -9.87 -3.98 15.12
CA LEU A 64 -9.71 -4.04 13.67
C LEU A 64 -9.19 -2.71 13.10
N TRP A 65 -9.64 -1.58 13.64
CA TRP A 65 -9.15 -0.27 13.23
C TRP A 65 -7.68 -0.06 13.60
N LEU A 66 -7.26 -0.43 14.81
CA LEU A 66 -5.87 -0.40 15.24
C LEU A 66 -5.00 -1.33 14.41
N LEU A 67 -5.46 -2.57 14.20
CA LEU A 67 -4.78 -3.55 13.35
C LEU A 67 -4.62 -3.05 11.90
N ALA A 68 -5.62 -2.34 11.36
CA ALA A 68 -5.54 -1.71 10.03
C ALA A 68 -4.42 -0.66 9.91
N HIS A 69 -3.91 -0.14 11.04
CA HIS A 69 -2.77 0.76 11.10
C HIS A 69 -1.43 0.05 11.40
N GLY A 70 -1.43 -1.28 11.51
CA GLY A 70 -0.25 -2.06 11.84
C GLY A 70 0.05 -2.15 13.33
N VAL A 71 -0.91 -1.78 14.19
CA VAL A 71 -0.75 -1.89 15.65
C VAL A 71 -1.03 -3.32 16.07
N ASP A 72 -0.10 -3.92 16.81
CA ASP A 72 -0.28 -5.23 17.38
C ASP A 72 -1.30 -5.17 18.53
N LEU A 73 -2.16 -6.18 18.62
CA LEU A 73 -3.11 -6.35 19.70
C LEU A 73 -2.64 -7.49 20.62
N ILE A 74 -2.94 -7.40 21.90
CA ILE A 74 -2.54 -8.41 22.87
C ILE A 74 -3.80 -9.16 23.33
N ARG A 75 -3.89 -10.45 23.00
CA ARG A 75 -4.93 -11.30 23.57
C ARG A 75 -4.51 -11.77 24.95
N THR A 76 -5.27 -11.36 25.98
CA THR A 76 -5.02 -11.69 27.39
C THR A 76 -5.65 -13.02 27.80
N ASP A 77 -6.81 -13.35 27.22
CA ASP A 77 -7.50 -14.61 27.48
C ASP A 77 -6.93 -15.73 26.60
N THR A 78 -5.93 -16.40 27.11
CA THR A 78 -5.28 -17.55 26.46
C THR A 78 -5.30 -18.76 27.38
N LEU A 79 -5.42 -19.95 26.80
CA LEU A 79 -5.37 -21.21 27.56
C LEU A 79 -4.07 -21.41 28.33
N SER A 80 -2.98 -20.81 27.84
CA SER A 80 -1.66 -20.84 28.49
C SER A 80 -1.48 -19.82 29.62
N GLY A 81 -2.41 -18.87 29.78
CA GLY A 81 -2.27 -17.72 30.68
C GLY A 81 -1.20 -16.71 30.27
N LEU A 82 -0.50 -16.91 29.13
CA LEU A 82 0.50 -16.00 28.60
C LEU A 82 -0.14 -15.06 27.56
N PRO A 83 0.19 -13.76 27.58
CA PRO A 83 -0.30 -12.83 26.55
C PRO A 83 0.12 -13.29 25.16
N ALA A 84 -0.81 -13.27 24.20
CA ALA A 84 -0.54 -13.66 22.82
C ALA A 84 -0.71 -12.47 21.89
N PRO A 85 0.37 -11.98 21.24
CA PRO A 85 0.28 -10.88 20.29
C PRO A 85 -0.41 -11.31 19.00
N LEU A 86 -1.22 -10.42 18.44
CA LEU A 86 -1.91 -10.54 17.17
C LEU A 86 -1.51 -9.34 16.30
N GLY A 87 -0.59 -9.55 15.36
CA GLY A 87 0.00 -8.48 14.54
C GLY A 87 -0.12 -8.68 13.04
N VAL A 88 -0.78 -9.74 12.55
CA VAL A 88 -1.01 -9.90 11.11
C VAL A 88 -2.08 -8.91 10.65
N VAL A 89 -1.63 -7.91 9.92
CA VAL A 89 -2.46 -6.82 9.41
C VAL A 89 -3.21 -7.28 8.14
N PRO A 90 -4.56 -7.28 8.10
CA PRO A 90 -5.27 -7.47 6.84
C PRO A 90 -5.09 -6.22 5.95
N MET A 91 -4.14 -6.27 5.02
CA MET A 91 -3.67 -5.10 4.25
C MET A 91 -4.77 -4.36 3.48
N LEU A 92 -5.86 -5.05 3.10
CA LEU A 92 -6.98 -4.38 2.44
C LEU A 92 -7.70 -3.41 3.39
N LEU A 93 -7.76 -3.73 4.70
CA LEU A 93 -8.34 -2.81 5.69
C LEU A 93 -7.52 -1.53 5.85
N SER A 94 -6.20 -1.62 5.69
CA SER A 94 -5.29 -0.46 5.78
C SER A 94 -5.51 0.55 4.65
N VAL A 95 -6.10 0.13 3.52
CA VAL A 95 -6.37 1.02 2.38
C VAL A 95 -7.31 2.15 2.77
N LEU A 96 -8.34 1.87 3.57
CA LEU A 96 -9.34 2.87 3.95
C LEU A 96 -8.73 4.01 4.79
N PRO A 97 -8.06 3.77 5.94
CA PRO A 97 -7.47 4.85 6.73
C PRO A 97 -6.37 5.60 5.96
N VAL A 98 -5.51 4.89 5.24
CA VAL A 98 -4.46 5.51 4.41
C VAL A 98 -5.07 6.43 3.35
N TRP A 99 -6.13 5.99 2.66
CA TRP A 99 -6.82 6.80 1.66
C TRP A 99 -7.52 8.01 2.28
N LEU A 100 -8.17 7.86 3.43
CA LEU A 100 -8.86 8.96 4.11
C LEU A 100 -7.86 10.05 4.56
N VAL A 101 -6.74 9.67 5.17
CA VAL A 101 -5.68 10.60 5.57
C VAL A 101 -5.04 11.27 4.35
N HIS A 102 -4.71 10.48 3.32
CA HIS A 102 -4.18 10.99 2.05
C HIS A 102 -5.11 12.04 1.44
N ARG A 103 -6.40 11.73 1.36
CA ARG A 103 -7.41 12.64 0.82
C ARG A 103 -7.55 13.90 1.68
N ALA A 104 -7.65 13.77 3.01
CA ALA A 104 -7.74 14.91 3.93
C ALA A 104 -6.56 15.87 3.78
N ALA A 105 -5.33 15.33 3.66
CA ALA A 105 -4.12 16.10 3.47
C ALA A 105 -4.07 16.77 2.09
N ARG A 106 -4.45 16.06 1.05
CA ARG A 106 -4.54 16.60 -0.32
C ARG A 106 -5.55 17.74 -0.41
N ASP A 107 -6.77 17.53 0.09
CA ASP A 107 -7.86 18.51 0.02
C ASP A 107 -7.57 19.78 0.86
N THR A 108 -6.59 19.71 1.79
CA THR A 108 -6.13 20.87 2.57
C THR A 108 -5.33 21.86 1.72
N LEU A 109 -4.66 21.40 0.66
CA LEU A 109 -3.85 22.24 -0.24
C LEU A 109 -4.52 22.48 -1.60
N ASP A 110 -5.65 21.83 -1.90
CA ASP A 110 -6.32 21.92 -3.21
C ASP A 110 -6.85 23.33 -3.48
N PRO A 111 -6.64 23.89 -4.70
CA PRO A 111 -7.04 25.25 -5.07
C PRO A 111 -8.54 25.51 -5.17
N GLY A 112 -9.39 24.46 -5.13
CA GLY A 112 -10.84 24.56 -5.40
C GLY A 112 -11.67 25.41 -4.44
N GLY A 113 -11.08 26.00 -3.40
CA GLY A 113 -11.77 26.76 -2.35
C GLY A 113 -11.60 28.29 -2.40
N GLY A 114 -11.46 28.90 -3.57
CA GLY A 114 -11.31 30.35 -3.70
C GLY A 114 -9.89 30.84 -3.40
N SER A 115 -9.37 31.75 -4.22
CA SER A 115 -7.97 32.23 -4.16
C SER A 115 -7.63 33.03 -2.89
N ASP A 116 -8.62 33.46 -2.11
CA ASP A 116 -8.43 34.41 -0.99
C ASP A 116 -8.24 33.76 0.39
N ARG A 117 -8.36 32.43 0.52
CA ARG A 117 -8.17 31.79 1.81
C ARG A 117 -6.70 31.47 2.06
N PRO A 118 -6.15 31.88 3.24
CA PRO A 118 -4.77 31.52 3.62
C PRO A 118 -4.62 30.00 3.65
N ARG A 119 -3.61 29.48 2.93
CA ARG A 119 -3.27 28.06 2.92
C ARG A 119 -2.17 27.78 3.93
N PRO A 120 -2.20 26.63 4.62
CA PRO A 120 -1.08 26.21 5.43
C PRO A 120 0.13 25.90 4.54
N SER A 121 1.32 25.96 5.11
CA SER A 121 2.52 25.42 4.45
C SER A 121 2.38 23.91 4.23
N PRO A 122 3.07 23.31 3.26
CA PRO A 122 3.02 21.86 3.04
C PRO A 122 3.32 21.05 4.30
N SER A 123 4.37 21.42 5.05
CA SER A 123 4.70 20.80 6.34
C SER A 123 3.65 21.05 7.41
N GLY A 124 3.08 22.26 7.46
CA GLY A 124 1.98 22.60 8.36
C GLY A 124 0.71 21.79 8.06
N ALA A 125 0.39 21.55 6.80
CA ALA A 125 -0.73 20.70 6.38
C ALA A 125 -0.53 19.25 6.85
N VAL A 126 0.67 18.66 6.62
CA VAL A 126 1.00 17.32 7.12
C VAL A 126 0.85 17.28 8.65
N ALA A 127 1.50 18.20 9.36
CA ALA A 127 1.49 18.21 10.82
C ALA A 127 0.08 18.38 11.40
N ALA A 128 -0.73 19.29 10.86
CA ALA A 128 -2.07 19.56 11.36
C ALA A 128 -3.05 18.40 11.09
N VAL A 129 -3.05 17.83 9.87
CA VAL A 129 -3.90 16.67 9.55
C VAL A 129 -3.48 15.46 10.39
N SER A 130 -2.18 15.18 10.47
CA SER A 130 -1.66 14.08 11.29
C SER A 130 -1.96 14.28 12.77
N GLY A 131 -1.79 15.49 13.30
CA GLY A 131 -2.10 15.81 14.69
C GLY A 131 -3.57 15.58 15.03
N GLY A 132 -4.49 16.03 14.16
CA GLY A 132 -5.94 15.80 14.35
C GLY A 132 -6.32 14.33 14.30
N TYR A 133 -5.71 13.57 13.39
CA TYR A 133 -5.92 12.12 13.28
C TYR A 133 -5.39 11.40 14.54
N LEU A 134 -4.16 11.70 14.96
CA LEU A 134 -3.51 11.06 16.11
C LEU A 134 -4.18 11.39 17.43
N LEU A 135 -4.84 12.55 17.57
CA LEU A 135 -5.67 12.86 18.73
C LEU A 135 -6.84 11.87 18.86
N VAL A 136 -7.52 11.56 17.77
CA VAL A 136 -8.59 10.54 17.78
C VAL A 136 -7.98 9.16 18.01
N ALA A 137 -6.85 8.86 17.38
CA ALA A 137 -6.16 7.59 17.54
C ALA A 137 -5.74 7.32 18.99
N SER A 138 -5.27 8.35 19.71
CA SER A 138 -4.91 8.20 21.13
C SER A 138 -6.11 7.86 22.00
N VAL A 139 -7.29 8.46 21.73
CA VAL A 139 -8.54 8.10 22.42
C VAL A 139 -8.91 6.64 22.14
N VAL A 140 -8.75 6.19 20.88
CA VAL A 140 -9.04 4.81 20.48
C VAL A 140 -8.09 3.82 21.18
N VAL A 141 -6.80 4.14 21.29
CA VAL A 141 -5.83 3.31 22.03
C VAL A 141 -6.23 3.21 23.51
N VAL A 142 -6.54 4.33 24.15
CA VAL A 142 -7.00 4.30 25.56
C VAL A 142 -8.29 3.50 25.73
N TYR A 143 -9.23 3.62 24.80
CA TYR A 143 -10.46 2.83 24.83
C TYR A 143 -10.20 1.33 24.68
N SER A 144 -9.22 0.93 23.85
CA SER A 144 -8.87 -0.48 23.62
C SER A 144 -8.36 -1.18 24.89
N GLU A 145 -7.76 -0.44 25.85
CA GLU A 145 -7.25 -0.98 27.12
C GLU A 145 -8.33 -1.61 28.00
N SER A 146 -9.59 -1.17 27.84
CA SER A 146 -10.73 -1.71 28.59
C SER A 146 -11.36 -2.94 27.92
N GLY A 147 -10.85 -3.36 26.75
CA GLY A 147 -11.39 -4.47 25.96
C GLY A 147 -10.58 -5.77 26.08
N PRO A 148 -11.04 -6.84 25.43
CA PRO A 148 -10.39 -8.16 25.47
C PRO A 148 -9.09 -8.20 24.64
N LEU A 149 -8.84 -7.20 23.78
CA LEU A 149 -7.70 -7.08 22.88
C LEU A 149 -7.07 -5.69 23.01
N PRO A 150 -6.36 -5.38 24.13
CA PRO A 150 -5.67 -4.12 24.27
C PRO A 150 -4.58 -3.93 23.22
N ALA A 151 -4.28 -2.68 22.88
CA ALA A 151 -3.21 -2.33 21.96
C ALA A 151 -1.84 -2.54 22.59
N GLU A 152 -0.87 -3.04 21.84
CA GLU A 152 0.53 -3.00 22.25
C GLU A 152 1.04 -1.57 22.08
N LEU A 153 1.39 -0.91 23.20
CA LEU A 153 1.66 0.54 23.23
C LEU A 153 2.90 0.94 22.45
N ILE A 154 3.94 0.11 22.41
CA ILE A 154 5.17 0.39 21.65
C ILE A 154 4.87 0.34 20.16
N SER A 155 4.16 -0.70 19.71
CA SER A 155 3.68 -0.85 18.34
C SER A 155 2.78 0.32 17.94
N ALA A 156 1.81 0.69 18.79
CA ALA A 156 0.92 1.81 18.56
C ALA A 156 1.69 3.14 18.44
N GLY A 157 2.65 3.39 19.35
CA GLY A 157 3.49 4.58 19.36
C GLY A 157 4.36 4.74 18.12
N PHE A 158 4.69 3.66 17.43
CA PHE A 158 5.49 3.66 16.21
C PHE A 158 4.62 3.65 14.94
N TRP A 159 3.70 2.67 14.81
CA TRP A 159 2.98 2.45 13.56
C TRP A 159 1.89 3.47 13.27
N LEU A 160 1.16 3.95 14.29
CA LEU A 160 0.15 4.99 14.07
C LEU A 160 0.77 6.27 13.48
N PRO A 161 1.82 6.87 14.09
CA PRO A 161 2.47 8.02 13.48
C PRO A 161 3.07 7.70 12.11
N ALA A 162 3.75 6.56 11.93
CA ALA A 162 4.40 6.21 10.67
C ALA A 162 3.40 6.14 9.51
N VAL A 163 2.26 5.45 9.70
CA VAL A 163 1.20 5.33 8.68
C VAL A 163 0.54 6.67 8.42
N VAL A 164 0.20 7.43 9.47
CA VAL A 164 -0.53 8.69 9.35
C VAL A 164 0.34 9.77 8.70
N PHE A 165 1.59 9.97 9.14
CA PHE A 165 2.51 10.93 8.52
C PHE A 165 2.88 10.51 7.09
N GLY A 166 3.06 9.21 6.84
CA GLY A 166 3.31 8.68 5.50
C GLY A 166 2.14 8.97 4.55
N ALA A 167 0.91 8.67 4.97
CA ALA A 167 -0.30 8.92 4.17
C ALA A 167 -0.56 10.42 3.96
N ALA A 168 -0.40 11.25 5.00
CA ALA A 168 -0.54 12.70 4.89
C ALA A 168 0.54 13.31 3.98
N GLY A 169 1.79 12.86 4.11
CA GLY A 169 2.91 13.28 3.26
C GLY A 169 2.68 12.97 1.80
N THR A 170 2.19 11.77 1.47
CA THR A 170 1.82 11.39 0.10
C THR A 170 0.63 12.19 -0.41
N GLY A 171 -0.35 12.54 0.44
CA GLY A 171 -1.47 13.41 0.11
C GLY A 171 -1.01 14.82 -0.30
N VAL A 172 -0.16 15.44 0.52
CA VAL A 172 0.46 16.75 0.23
C VAL A 172 1.32 16.68 -1.03
N TRP A 173 2.14 15.63 -1.18
CA TRP A 173 2.97 15.44 -2.37
C TRP A 173 2.13 15.36 -3.66
N THR A 174 0.98 14.67 -3.61
CA THR A 174 0.07 14.61 -4.76
C THR A 174 -0.62 15.94 -5.04
N ALA A 175 -0.97 16.72 -4.00
CA ALA A 175 -1.53 18.07 -4.14
C ALA A 175 -0.54 19.05 -4.81
N LEU A 176 0.76 18.88 -4.54
CA LEU A 176 1.84 19.67 -5.15
C LEU A 176 2.19 19.24 -6.60
N GLY A 177 1.41 18.35 -7.21
CA GLY A 177 1.65 17.90 -8.58
C GLY A 177 2.71 16.80 -8.71
N ARG A 178 3.02 16.08 -7.63
CA ARG A 178 4.00 14.98 -7.59
C ARG A 178 5.40 15.40 -8.05
N PRO A 179 6.00 16.43 -7.42
CA PRO A 179 7.34 16.82 -7.78
C PRO A 179 8.29 15.65 -7.54
N LEU A 180 8.74 15.03 -8.62
CA LEU A 180 9.81 14.05 -8.54
C LEU A 180 11.13 14.82 -8.44
N PRO A 181 12.16 14.27 -7.76
CA PRO A 181 13.46 14.90 -7.70
C PRO A 181 13.87 15.37 -9.09
N GLY A 182 14.31 16.62 -9.22
CA GLY A 182 14.54 17.30 -10.51
C GLY A 182 15.55 16.63 -11.44
N GLN A 183 16.18 15.55 -11.01
CA GLN A 183 17.04 14.70 -11.83
C GLN A 183 16.17 13.73 -12.64
N ARG A 184 16.28 13.80 -13.95
CA ARG A 184 15.61 12.88 -14.91
C ARG A 184 15.82 11.40 -14.54
N GLN A 185 16.98 11.06 -14.00
CA GLN A 185 17.36 9.71 -13.56
C GLN A 185 16.49 9.23 -12.40
N ALA A 186 16.30 10.04 -11.35
CA ALA A 186 15.49 9.67 -10.21
C ALA A 186 14.01 9.44 -10.59
N ALA A 187 13.47 10.32 -11.45
CA ALA A 187 12.11 10.16 -11.97
C ALA A 187 11.96 8.89 -12.82
N ALA A 188 12.95 8.54 -13.63
CA ALA A 188 12.96 7.31 -14.41
C ALA A 188 13.05 6.06 -13.50
N ALA A 189 13.92 6.12 -12.47
CA ALA A 189 14.08 5.04 -11.49
C ALA A 189 12.78 4.76 -10.72
N VAL A 190 12.12 5.80 -10.19
CA VAL A 190 10.86 5.65 -9.42
C VAL A 190 9.75 5.06 -10.29
N ARG A 191 9.61 5.53 -11.54
CA ARG A 191 8.59 4.97 -12.46
C ARG A 191 8.87 3.51 -12.82
N ALA A 192 10.14 3.15 -13.01
CA ALA A 192 10.54 1.78 -13.30
C ALA A 192 10.35 0.88 -12.06
N ALA A 193 10.70 1.38 -10.86
CA ALA A 193 10.45 0.69 -9.60
C ALA A 193 8.95 0.40 -9.39
N GLY A 194 8.09 1.39 -9.64
CA GLY A 194 6.64 1.22 -9.53
C GLY A 194 6.09 0.14 -10.47
N LEU A 195 6.57 0.10 -11.73
CA LEU A 195 6.19 -0.98 -12.68
C LEU A 195 6.72 -2.34 -12.22
N GLY A 196 7.96 -2.41 -11.75
CA GLY A 196 8.53 -3.63 -11.18
C GLY A 196 7.73 -4.14 -9.99
N LEU A 197 7.36 -3.25 -9.07
CA LEU A 197 6.55 -3.56 -7.89
C LEU A 197 5.16 -4.10 -8.27
N VAL A 198 4.46 -3.42 -9.19
CA VAL A 198 3.13 -3.87 -9.66
C VAL A 198 3.23 -5.24 -10.34
N THR A 199 4.28 -5.48 -11.14
CA THR A 199 4.49 -6.78 -11.80
C THR A 199 4.81 -7.87 -10.76
N LEU A 200 5.61 -7.55 -9.75
CA LEU A 200 5.98 -8.49 -8.69
C LEU A 200 4.78 -8.88 -7.83
N CYS A 201 4.02 -7.88 -7.33
CA CYS A 201 2.82 -8.14 -6.52
C CYS A 201 1.71 -8.82 -7.36
N GLY A 202 1.51 -8.39 -8.60
CA GLY A 202 0.56 -9.03 -9.52
C GLY A 202 0.93 -10.48 -9.82
N GLY A 203 2.21 -10.75 -10.05
CA GLY A 203 2.73 -12.12 -10.22
C GLY A 203 2.57 -12.97 -8.96
N GLY A 204 2.84 -12.38 -7.78
CA GLY A 204 2.61 -13.03 -6.48
C GLY A 204 1.14 -13.36 -6.25
N ALA A 205 0.23 -12.45 -6.62
CA ALA A 205 -1.21 -12.72 -6.59
C ALA A 205 -1.61 -13.89 -7.51
N VAL A 206 -1.01 -13.97 -8.70
CA VAL A 206 -1.23 -15.10 -9.62
C VAL A 206 -0.73 -16.40 -9.01
N VAL A 207 0.47 -16.41 -8.41
CA VAL A 207 1.01 -17.61 -7.74
C VAL A 207 0.07 -18.07 -6.62
N ALA A 208 -0.37 -17.15 -5.75
CA ALA A 208 -1.30 -17.47 -4.67
C ALA A 208 -2.66 -17.98 -5.20
N ALA A 209 -3.21 -17.33 -6.23
CA ALA A 209 -4.48 -17.72 -6.83
C ALA A 209 -4.40 -19.09 -7.52
N VAL A 210 -3.33 -19.37 -8.24
CA VAL A 210 -3.12 -20.68 -8.89
C VAL A 210 -2.98 -21.78 -7.84
N SER A 211 -2.19 -21.54 -6.77
CA SER A 211 -2.04 -22.50 -5.68
C SER A 211 -3.37 -22.74 -4.96
N LEU A 212 -4.13 -21.69 -4.66
CA LEU A 212 -5.44 -21.80 -4.03
C LEU A 212 -6.45 -22.55 -4.90
N ALA A 213 -6.43 -22.30 -6.23
CA ALA A 213 -7.29 -23.03 -7.17
C ALA A 213 -6.91 -24.52 -7.25
N TRP A 214 -5.62 -24.84 -7.13
CA TRP A 214 -5.15 -26.22 -7.11
C TRP A 214 -5.59 -26.99 -5.87
N HIS A 215 -5.65 -26.30 -4.72
CA HIS A 215 -6.08 -26.84 -3.42
C HIS A 215 -7.50 -26.37 -3.04
N ALA A 216 -8.38 -26.13 -4.03
CA ALA A 216 -9.71 -25.58 -3.80
C ALA A 216 -10.59 -26.44 -2.89
N GLY A 217 -10.43 -27.77 -2.94
CA GLY A 217 -11.16 -28.69 -2.05
C GLY A 217 -10.77 -28.53 -0.59
N GLU A 218 -9.47 -28.39 -0.30
CA GLU A 218 -8.96 -28.14 1.05
C GLU A 218 -9.37 -26.75 1.56
N ALA A 219 -9.31 -25.74 0.70
CA ALA A 219 -9.77 -24.40 1.01
C ALA A 219 -11.26 -24.36 1.33
N GLN A 220 -12.09 -25.10 0.59
CA GLN A 220 -13.51 -25.21 0.85
C GLN A 220 -13.77 -25.96 2.17
N ALA A 221 -13.09 -27.05 2.44
CA ALA A 221 -13.22 -27.79 3.70
C ALA A 221 -12.82 -26.92 4.89
N ALA A 222 -11.73 -26.15 4.80
CA ALA A 222 -11.33 -25.19 5.81
C ALA A 222 -12.38 -24.09 6.02
N PHE A 223 -13.00 -23.60 4.94
CA PHE A 223 -14.04 -22.59 5.00
C PHE A 223 -15.31 -23.13 5.68
N GLU A 224 -15.73 -24.34 5.35
CA GLU A 224 -16.91 -25.00 5.95
C GLU A 224 -16.67 -25.34 7.42
N GLY A 225 -15.46 -25.73 7.81
CA GLY A 225 -15.08 -26.02 9.19
C GLY A 225 -15.04 -24.80 10.11
N LEU A 226 -14.77 -23.59 9.55
CA LEU A 226 -14.72 -22.35 10.33
C LEU A 226 -16.11 -21.72 10.56
N ALA A 227 -17.08 -21.99 9.71
CA ALA A 227 -18.36 -21.28 9.73
C ALA A 227 -19.55 -22.19 9.38
N GLY A 228 -20.31 -22.60 10.40
CA GLY A 228 -21.56 -23.30 10.22
C GLY A 228 -22.70 -22.41 9.72
N GLU A 229 -22.76 -21.19 10.24
CA GLU A 229 -23.83 -20.23 9.99
C GLU A 229 -23.49 -19.27 8.84
N TRP A 230 -24.51 -18.73 8.16
CA TRP A 230 -24.29 -17.83 7.03
C TRP A 230 -23.55 -16.52 7.41
N SER A 231 -23.83 -15.98 8.61
CA SER A 231 -23.15 -14.77 9.12
C SER A 231 -21.66 -15.03 9.37
N GLY A 232 -21.31 -16.19 9.95
CA GLY A 232 -19.95 -16.63 10.10
C GLY A 232 -19.24 -16.82 8.75
N ARG A 233 -19.94 -17.42 7.76
CA ARG A 233 -19.41 -17.55 6.39
C ARG A 233 -19.12 -16.20 5.75
N ALA A 234 -20.00 -15.21 5.91
CA ALA A 234 -19.78 -13.86 5.42
C ALA A 234 -18.56 -13.19 6.10
N ALA A 235 -18.41 -13.36 7.41
CA ALA A 235 -17.26 -12.82 8.16
C ALA A 235 -15.93 -13.46 7.70
N VAL A 236 -15.88 -14.79 7.56
CA VAL A 236 -14.69 -15.49 7.03
C VAL A 236 -14.37 -15.04 5.61
N LEU A 237 -15.38 -14.89 4.74
CA LEU A 237 -15.17 -14.39 3.37
C LEU A 237 -14.60 -12.97 3.36
N LEU A 238 -15.14 -12.07 4.19
CA LEU A 238 -14.62 -10.70 4.31
C LEU A 238 -13.17 -10.69 4.82
N LEU A 239 -12.83 -11.56 5.77
CA LEU A 239 -11.47 -11.70 6.26
C LEU A 239 -10.53 -12.26 5.16
N VAL A 240 -10.97 -13.27 4.41
CA VAL A 240 -10.22 -13.79 3.25
C VAL A 240 -9.96 -12.68 2.24
N LEU A 241 -10.99 -11.89 1.88
CA LEU A 241 -10.85 -10.75 0.97
C LEU A 241 -9.89 -9.70 1.53
N ALA A 242 -9.97 -9.42 2.84
CA ALA A 242 -9.08 -8.45 3.49
C ALA A 242 -7.61 -8.88 3.48
N LEU A 243 -7.35 -10.19 3.45
CA LEU A 243 -6.01 -10.79 3.41
C LEU A 243 -5.49 -11.09 1.99
N LEU A 244 -6.28 -10.88 0.92
CA LEU A 244 -5.79 -11.12 -0.45
C LEU A 244 -4.51 -10.34 -0.80
N PRO A 245 -4.36 -9.06 -0.43
CA PRO A 245 -3.09 -8.36 -0.68
C PRO A 245 -1.92 -8.97 0.08
N ASN A 246 -2.15 -9.49 1.29
CA ASN A 246 -1.12 -10.24 2.05
C ASN A 246 -0.68 -11.48 1.26
N ALA A 247 -1.64 -12.27 0.76
CA ALA A 247 -1.34 -13.45 -0.05
C ALA A 247 -0.54 -13.10 -1.32
N ALA A 248 -0.82 -11.94 -1.95
CA ALA A 248 -0.05 -11.46 -3.09
C ALA A 248 1.40 -11.14 -2.73
N VAL A 249 1.63 -10.48 -1.59
CA VAL A 249 2.98 -10.19 -1.07
C VAL A 249 3.72 -11.48 -0.69
N TRP A 250 3.03 -12.44 -0.06
CA TRP A 250 3.59 -13.74 0.29
C TRP A 250 3.98 -14.54 -0.95
N GLY A 251 3.11 -14.58 -1.97
CA GLY A 251 3.40 -15.21 -3.26
C GLY A 251 4.59 -14.54 -3.99
N ALA A 252 4.73 -13.21 -3.86
CA ALA A 252 5.88 -12.48 -4.39
C ALA A 252 7.17 -12.84 -3.63
N ALA A 253 7.14 -12.89 -2.29
CA ALA A 253 8.28 -13.29 -1.46
C ALA A 253 8.69 -14.75 -1.72
N TYR A 254 7.70 -15.63 -1.92
CA TYR A 254 7.93 -17.01 -2.35
C TYR A 254 8.68 -17.04 -3.70
N GLY A 255 8.17 -16.34 -4.71
CA GLY A 255 8.82 -16.27 -6.02
C GLY A 255 10.22 -15.65 -5.99
N LEU A 256 10.49 -14.68 -5.10
CA LEU A 256 11.80 -14.06 -4.93
C LEU A 256 12.89 -15.04 -4.43
N GLY A 257 12.48 -16.13 -3.78
CA GLY A 257 13.37 -17.16 -3.25
C GLY A 257 13.41 -17.32 -1.74
N PRO A 258 13.48 -16.21 -0.94
CA PRO A 258 13.49 -16.32 0.52
C PRO A 258 12.22 -16.97 1.09
N GLY A 259 11.07 -16.81 0.44
CA GLY A 259 9.81 -17.34 0.91
C GLY A 259 9.25 -16.61 2.12
N PHE A 260 8.56 -17.36 2.99
CA PHE A 260 7.93 -16.84 4.20
C PHE A 260 7.94 -17.88 5.33
N THR A 261 7.92 -17.41 6.55
CA THR A 261 7.86 -18.23 7.76
C THR A 261 6.40 -18.57 8.11
N LEU A 262 6.19 -19.78 8.57
CA LEU A 262 4.91 -20.31 9.06
C LEU A 262 5.01 -20.64 10.55
N GLY A 263 5.54 -19.70 11.30
CA GLY A 263 5.92 -19.86 12.69
C GLY A 263 7.39 -20.18 12.88
N THR A 264 7.82 -20.26 14.13
CA THR A 264 9.20 -20.61 14.49
C THR A 264 9.53 -22.04 14.04
N GLY A 265 10.48 -22.17 13.13
CA GLY A 265 10.95 -23.48 12.66
C GLY A 265 10.28 -24.03 11.41
N ALA A 266 9.33 -23.32 10.79
CA ALA A 266 8.76 -23.69 9.51
C ALA A 266 8.95 -22.58 8.46
N LEU A 267 9.48 -22.95 7.29
CA LEU A 267 9.82 -22.03 6.20
C LEU A 267 9.35 -22.60 4.86
N ALA A 268 8.51 -21.83 4.16
CA ALA A 268 8.05 -22.14 2.81
C ALA A 268 8.87 -21.38 1.76
N THR A 269 9.58 -22.11 0.89
CA THR A 269 10.37 -21.57 -0.22
C THR A 269 10.06 -22.34 -1.51
N PRO A 270 10.48 -21.86 -2.70
CA PRO A 270 10.36 -22.63 -3.94
C PRO A 270 11.12 -23.96 -3.91
N LEU A 271 12.07 -24.13 -3.00
CA LEU A 271 12.83 -25.37 -2.80
C LEU A 271 12.04 -26.41 -1.99
N GLY A 272 10.94 -25.99 -1.34
CA GLY A 272 10.07 -26.82 -0.55
C GLY A 272 9.66 -26.19 0.78
N LEU A 273 8.85 -26.91 1.53
CA LEU A 273 8.49 -26.61 2.89
C LEU A 273 9.39 -27.37 3.84
N ALA A 274 10.13 -26.62 4.66
CA ALA A 274 11.00 -27.15 5.70
C ALA A 274 10.34 -26.91 7.06
N GLY A 275 10.42 -27.92 7.96
CA GLY A 275 9.84 -27.87 9.29
C GLY A 275 8.38 -28.33 9.34
N ASP A 276 7.80 -28.30 10.54
CA ASP A 276 6.42 -28.71 10.82
C ASP A 276 5.56 -27.43 11.11
N PRO A 277 4.76 -26.96 10.14
CA PRO A 277 3.97 -25.76 10.30
C PRO A 277 2.74 -26.04 11.19
N ALA A 278 2.69 -25.42 12.37
CA ALA A 278 1.50 -25.45 13.23
C ALA A 278 0.49 -24.37 12.82
N VAL A 279 0.01 -24.44 11.58
CA VAL A 279 -0.92 -23.43 11.06
C VAL A 279 -2.37 -23.80 11.32
N PRO A 280 -3.24 -22.81 11.67
CA PRO A 280 -4.67 -23.06 11.79
C PRO A 280 -5.27 -23.41 10.42
N SER A 281 -6.35 -24.19 10.42
CA SER A 281 -7.13 -24.46 9.21
C SER A 281 -7.83 -23.18 8.76
N PHE A 282 -7.23 -22.48 7.78
CA PHE A 282 -7.77 -21.24 7.22
C PHE A 282 -7.72 -21.31 5.68
N PRO A 283 -8.77 -20.85 4.96
CA PRO A 283 -8.90 -21.06 3.52
C PRO A 283 -7.70 -20.60 2.68
N LEU A 284 -7.09 -19.47 3.00
CA LEU A 284 -5.90 -18.98 2.26
C LEU A 284 -4.66 -19.81 2.56
N LEU A 285 -4.58 -20.46 3.72
CA LEU A 285 -3.45 -21.31 4.08
C LEU A 285 -3.49 -22.68 3.40
N ALA A 286 -4.62 -23.06 2.80
CA ALA A 286 -4.71 -24.21 1.91
C ALA A 286 -3.82 -24.04 0.65
N ALA A 287 -3.46 -22.79 0.30
CA ALA A 287 -2.53 -22.51 -0.80
C ALA A 287 -1.05 -22.81 -0.47
N LEU A 288 -0.74 -23.26 0.75
CA LEU A 288 0.63 -23.58 1.14
C LEU A 288 1.15 -24.81 0.36
N PRO A 289 2.45 -24.84 0.03
CA PRO A 289 3.05 -26.02 -0.59
C PRO A 289 3.00 -27.19 0.38
N ALA A 290 2.81 -28.41 -0.15
CA ALA A 290 2.92 -29.64 0.64
C ALA A 290 4.32 -29.78 1.23
N GLU A 291 4.40 -30.48 2.36
CA GLU A 291 5.67 -30.78 3.02
C GLU A 291 6.65 -31.53 2.10
N GLY A 292 7.92 -31.21 2.24
CA GLY A 292 8.99 -31.86 1.51
C GLY A 292 9.66 -30.99 0.46
N ARG A 293 10.32 -31.63 -0.51
CA ARG A 293 11.09 -30.93 -1.55
C ARG A 293 10.19 -30.32 -2.60
N GLY A 294 10.51 -29.08 -2.99
CA GLY A 294 9.81 -28.38 -4.09
C GLY A 294 9.94 -29.10 -5.42
N THR A 295 8.86 -29.14 -6.15
CA THR A 295 8.78 -29.69 -7.51
C THR A 295 9.04 -28.60 -8.56
N TRP A 296 9.13 -29.00 -9.84
CA TRP A 296 9.30 -28.03 -10.94
C TRP A 296 8.18 -26.97 -10.99
N THR A 297 6.96 -27.30 -10.53
CA THR A 297 5.84 -26.36 -10.44
C THR A 297 6.12 -25.23 -9.42
N HIS A 298 6.74 -25.54 -8.32
CA HIS A 298 7.16 -24.56 -7.32
C HIS A 298 8.25 -23.61 -7.86
N TRP A 299 9.16 -24.15 -8.68
CA TRP A 299 10.20 -23.34 -9.31
C TRP A 299 9.66 -22.39 -10.37
N ALA A 300 8.48 -22.69 -10.94
CA ALA A 300 7.81 -21.76 -11.87
C ALA A 300 7.51 -20.39 -11.21
N ALA A 301 7.39 -20.32 -9.89
CA ALA A 301 7.22 -19.06 -9.17
C ALA A 301 8.41 -18.09 -9.36
N LEU A 302 9.63 -18.58 -9.68
CA LEU A 302 10.79 -17.74 -10.02
C LEU A 302 10.58 -16.92 -11.30
N ALA A 303 9.60 -17.27 -12.13
CA ALA A 303 9.21 -16.45 -13.28
C ALA A 303 8.66 -15.07 -12.87
N VAL A 304 8.14 -14.92 -11.64
CA VAL A 304 7.58 -13.67 -11.12
C VAL A 304 8.64 -12.58 -10.96
N PRO A 305 9.72 -12.77 -10.18
CA PRO A 305 10.79 -11.78 -10.09
C PRO A 305 11.54 -11.60 -11.40
N LEU A 306 11.66 -12.64 -12.22
CA LEU A 306 12.23 -12.53 -13.57
C LEU A 306 11.41 -11.57 -14.43
N ALA A 307 10.09 -11.75 -14.52
CA ALA A 307 9.21 -10.87 -15.26
C ALA A 307 9.26 -9.42 -14.73
N ALA A 308 9.23 -9.23 -13.41
CA ALA A 308 9.28 -7.92 -12.79
C ALA A 308 10.58 -7.17 -13.13
N THR A 309 11.72 -7.85 -13.06
CA THR A 309 13.04 -7.26 -13.36
C THR A 309 13.25 -7.05 -14.85
N LEU A 310 12.72 -7.91 -15.72
CA LEU A 310 12.69 -7.70 -17.18
C LEU A 310 11.91 -6.43 -17.53
N VAL A 311 10.70 -6.27 -16.99
CA VAL A 311 9.85 -5.08 -17.20
C VAL A 311 10.55 -3.82 -16.70
N GLN A 312 11.14 -3.87 -15.49
CA GLN A 312 11.87 -2.76 -14.90
C GLN A 312 13.08 -2.35 -15.74
N GLY A 313 13.93 -3.30 -16.11
CA GLY A 313 15.11 -3.07 -16.93
C GLY A 313 14.76 -2.57 -18.33
N TRP A 314 13.75 -3.16 -18.97
CA TRP A 314 13.23 -2.71 -20.25
C TRP A 314 12.74 -1.26 -20.21
N ARG A 315 12.02 -0.88 -19.16
CA ARG A 315 11.51 0.48 -18.96
C ARG A 315 12.64 1.49 -18.85
N VAL A 316 13.68 1.20 -18.03
CA VAL A 316 14.86 2.05 -17.89
C VAL A 316 15.61 2.15 -19.23
N GLY A 317 15.91 1.02 -19.88
CA GLY A 317 16.66 0.99 -21.13
C GLY A 317 15.97 1.76 -22.25
N ARG A 318 14.63 1.72 -22.32
CA ARG A 318 13.85 2.51 -23.30
C ARG A 318 13.83 4.00 -23.00
N THR A 319 13.72 4.37 -21.72
CA THR A 319 13.65 5.78 -21.31
C THR A 319 15.01 6.47 -21.46
N ALA A 320 16.08 5.75 -21.18
CA ALA A 320 17.43 6.27 -21.07
C ALA A 320 18.33 5.99 -22.30
N ARG A 321 17.75 5.81 -23.49
CA ARG A 321 18.49 5.42 -24.72
C ARG A 321 19.66 6.35 -25.06
N GLY A 322 19.48 7.66 -24.88
CA GLY A 322 20.51 8.67 -25.17
C GLY A 322 21.51 8.90 -24.03
N TRP A 323 21.37 8.21 -22.88
CA TRP A 323 22.25 8.43 -21.74
C TRP A 323 23.53 7.58 -21.82
N PRO A 324 24.61 8.00 -21.14
CA PRO A 324 25.79 7.16 -20.96
C PRO A 324 25.43 5.81 -20.33
N ALA A 325 26.14 4.74 -20.69
CA ALA A 325 25.86 3.39 -20.15
C ALA A 325 25.92 3.34 -18.62
N ARG A 326 26.84 4.10 -18.02
CA ARG A 326 26.96 4.23 -16.56
C ARG A 326 25.68 4.78 -15.94
N ASP A 327 25.10 5.83 -16.51
CA ASP A 327 23.90 6.47 -15.98
C ASP A 327 22.66 5.56 -16.11
N VAL A 328 22.59 4.77 -17.19
CA VAL A 328 21.56 3.73 -17.34
C VAL A 328 21.68 2.66 -16.27
N ALA A 329 22.91 2.17 -16.04
CA ALA A 329 23.16 1.15 -15.01
C ALA A 329 22.82 1.68 -13.61
N LEU A 330 23.26 2.90 -13.26
CA LEU A 330 22.95 3.54 -11.98
C LEU A 330 21.45 3.78 -11.81
N THR A 331 20.74 4.18 -12.87
CA THR A 331 19.29 4.38 -12.83
C THR A 331 18.55 3.05 -12.65
N ALA A 332 19.01 1.97 -13.31
CA ALA A 332 18.43 0.64 -13.13
C ALA A 332 18.69 0.10 -11.71
N LEU A 333 19.88 0.32 -11.18
CA LEU A 333 20.22 -0.05 -9.80
C LEU A 333 19.40 0.77 -8.78
N ALA A 334 19.25 2.09 -8.98
CA ALA A 334 18.40 2.93 -8.14
C ALA A 334 16.93 2.48 -8.19
N ALA A 335 16.43 2.05 -9.36
CA ALA A 335 15.11 1.45 -9.49
C ALA A 335 14.99 0.14 -8.72
N ALA A 336 16.02 -0.71 -8.74
CA ALA A 336 16.07 -1.95 -7.97
C ALA A 336 16.02 -1.68 -6.45
N TRP A 337 16.78 -0.71 -5.96
CA TRP A 337 16.77 -0.28 -4.57
C TRP A 337 15.41 0.29 -4.14
N ALA A 338 14.81 1.17 -4.96
CA ALA A 338 13.51 1.74 -4.68
C ALA A 338 12.40 0.65 -4.65
N CYS A 339 12.45 -0.31 -5.58
CA CYS A 339 11.54 -1.46 -5.60
C CYS A 339 11.77 -2.36 -4.38
N GLY A 340 13.03 -2.68 -4.05
CA GLY A 340 13.38 -3.51 -2.89
C GLY A 340 12.96 -2.89 -1.56
N ALA A 341 13.13 -1.57 -1.40
CA ALA A 341 12.63 -0.85 -0.23
C ALA A 341 11.10 -0.91 -0.12
N ALA A 342 10.38 -0.73 -1.24
CA ALA A 342 8.93 -0.86 -1.26
C ALA A 342 8.46 -2.28 -0.92
N VAL A 343 9.14 -3.32 -1.46
CA VAL A 343 8.87 -4.73 -1.13
C VAL A 343 9.14 -5.02 0.34
N ALA A 344 10.23 -4.48 0.90
CA ALA A 344 10.53 -4.63 2.33
C ALA A 344 9.42 -4.05 3.22
N VAL A 345 8.91 -2.86 2.87
CA VAL A 345 7.78 -2.25 3.60
C VAL A 345 6.51 -3.08 3.47
N LEU A 346 6.18 -3.56 2.26
CA LEU A 346 5.00 -4.40 2.06
C LEU A 346 5.13 -5.76 2.76
N ALA A 347 6.32 -6.36 2.76
CA ALA A 347 6.59 -7.62 3.46
C ALA A 347 6.46 -7.46 4.98
N ALA A 348 6.99 -6.35 5.54
CA ALA A 348 6.80 -6.02 6.96
C ALA A 348 5.32 -5.83 7.34
N ALA A 349 4.54 -5.20 6.45
CA ALA A 349 3.10 -5.01 6.67
C ALA A 349 2.27 -6.27 6.45
N ALA A 350 2.77 -7.25 5.67
CA ALA A 350 2.04 -8.48 5.34
C ALA A 350 2.28 -9.63 6.32
N GLY A 351 3.27 -9.48 7.23
CA GLY A 351 3.61 -10.44 8.29
C GLY A 351 3.24 -9.91 9.65
N GLY A 352 3.59 -10.65 10.68
CA GLY A 352 3.39 -10.27 12.09
C GLY A 352 3.11 -11.49 12.97
N PRO A 353 3.13 -11.36 14.29
CA PRO A 353 2.84 -12.45 15.20
C PRO A 353 1.35 -12.84 15.14
N LEU A 354 1.07 -14.13 15.25
CA LEU A 354 -0.29 -14.69 15.42
C LEU A 354 -0.46 -15.36 16.80
N GLY A 355 0.44 -15.09 17.72
CA GLY A 355 0.44 -15.64 19.06
C GLY A 355 1.83 -15.68 19.66
N SER A 356 1.92 -16.20 20.87
CA SER A 356 3.19 -16.51 21.53
C SER A 356 3.71 -17.89 21.11
N GLY A 357 5.02 -18.12 21.23
CA GLY A 357 5.63 -19.41 20.96
C GLY A 357 5.76 -19.73 19.46
N ARG A 358 5.19 -20.84 18.99
CA ARG A 358 5.38 -21.32 17.60
C ARG A 358 4.88 -20.35 16.52
N LEU A 359 3.90 -19.51 16.81
CA LEU A 359 3.31 -18.56 15.85
C LEU A 359 3.82 -17.12 16.05
N SER A 360 4.91 -16.90 16.77
CA SER A 360 5.48 -15.56 16.98
C SER A 360 6.04 -14.91 15.70
N ASP A 361 6.47 -15.74 14.74
CA ASP A 361 7.03 -15.27 13.46
C ASP A 361 6.21 -15.81 12.29
N PHE A 362 5.36 -14.97 11.71
CA PHE A 362 4.45 -15.40 10.65
C PHE A 362 4.48 -14.42 9.48
N GLY A 363 4.90 -14.89 8.30
CA GLY A 363 4.95 -14.09 7.09
C GLY A 363 6.34 -13.92 6.48
N PRO A 364 6.47 -13.09 5.42
CA PRO A 364 7.73 -12.83 4.75
C PRO A 364 8.71 -12.06 5.64
N VAL A 365 9.96 -12.46 5.66
CA VAL A 365 11.03 -11.73 6.35
C VAL A 365 11.36 -10.49 5.52
N TRP A 366 10.97 -9.31 6.01
CA TRP A 366 10.98 -8.06 5.27
C TRP A 366 12.33 -7.70 4.62
N TRP A 367 13.44 -7.83 5.37
CA TRP A 367 14.77 -7.49 4.85
C TRP A 367 15.25 -8.49 3.81
N GLN A 368 14.90 -9.79 3.93
CA GLN A 368 15.25 -10.81 2.95
C GLN A 368 14.50 -10.59 1.63
N ALA A 369 13.19 -10.33 1.69
CA ALA A 369 12.38 -10.02 0.52
C ALA A 369 12.87 -8.77 -0.21
N GLY A 370 13.21 -7.71 0.55
CA GLY A 370 13.80 -6.49 0.01
C GLY A 370 15.15 -6.72 -0.64
N ALA A 371 16.07 -7.40 0.06
CA ALA A 371 17.41 -7.70 -0.46
C ALA A 371 17.37 -8.60 -1.70
N ALA A 372 16.50 -9.63 -1.71
CA ALA A 372 16.30 -10.47 -2.88
C ALA A 372 15.81 -9.67 -4.09
N THR A 373 14.87 -8.73 -3.88
CA THR A 373 14.39 -7.84 -4.96
C THR A 373 15.53 -7.00 -5.54
N VAL A 374 16.40 -6.43 -4.69
CA VAL A 374 17.57 -5.67 -5.14
C VAL A 374 18.53 -6.57 -5.92
N LEU A 375 18.77 -7.78 -5.43
CA LEU A 375 19.66 -8.76 -6.08
C LEU A 375 19.13 -9.15 -7.48
N TRP A 376 17.85 -9.49 -7.61
CA TRP A 376 17.22 -9.75 -8.89
C TRP A 376 17.31 -8.55 -9.83
N GLY A 377 17.06 -7.33 -9.34
CA GLY A 377 17.17 -6.09 -10.10
C GLY A 377 18.60 -5.80 -10.57
N ALA A 378 19.60 -6.06 -9.73
CA ALA A 378 21.01 -5.89 -10.07
C ALA A 378 21.48 -6.94 -11.08
N CYS A 379 21.15 -8.23 -10.85
CA CYS A 379 21.65 -9.34 -11.68
C CYS A 379 20.92 -9.46 -13.03
N VAL A 380 19.64 -9.11 -13.11
CA VAL A 380 18.82 -9.23 -14.32
C VAL A 380 18.43 -7.87 -14.87
N GLY A 381 17.90 -6.99 -14.03
CA GLY A 381 17.36 -5.69 -14.45
C GLY A 381 18.42 -4.77 -15.07
N VAL A 382 19.62 -4.67 -14.46
CA VAL A 382 20.71 -3.83 -14.98
C VAL A 382 21.21 -4.34 -16.34
N PRO A 383 21.58 -5.63 -16.53
CA PRO A 383 21.96 -6.15 -17.84
C PRO A 383 20.87 -5.94 -18.91
N VAL A 384 19.60 -6.17 -18.57
CA VAL A 384 18.47 -5.94 -19.48
C VAL A 384 18.37 -4.48 -19.89
N ALA A 385 18.50 -3.54 -18.95
CA ALA A 385 18.47 -2.12 -19.26
C ALA A 385 19.60 -1.72 -20.24
N LEU A 386 20.80 -2.23 -20.02
CA LEU A 386 21.96 -2.00 -20.91
C LEU A 386 21.76 -2.65 -22.29
N ALA A 387 21.24 -3.86 -22.35
CA ALA A 387 20.95 -4.57 -23.61
C ALA A 387 19.89 -3.83 -24.44
N VAL A 388 18.78 -3.40 -23.81
CA VAL A 388 17.71 -2.62 -24.46
C VAL A 388 18.23 -1.29 -25.00
N ARG A 389 19.08 -0.60 -24.20
CA ARG A 389 19.76 0.61 -24.65
C ARG A 389 20.64 0.34 -25.88
N ALA A 390 21.50 -0.68 -25.80
CA ALA A 390 22.43 -1.02 -26.88
C ALA A 390 21.69 -1.39 -28.18
N TRP A 391 20.59 -2.14 -28.07
CA TRP A 391 19.72 -2.46 -29.20
C TRP A 391 19.10 -1.20 -29.82
N GLY A 392 18.56 -0.31 -28.98
CA GLY A 392 17.99 0.96 -29.45
C GLY A 392 19.01 1.83 -30.21
N LEU A 393 20.27 1.87 -29.76
CA LEU A 393 21.35 2.60 -30.45
C LEU A 393 21.74 1.94 -31.78
N ARG A 394 21.73 0.61 -31.86
CA ARG A 394 21.98 -0.12 -33.12
C ARG A 394 20.90 0.16 -34.16
N ALA A 395 19.64 0.22 -33.74
CA ALA A 395 18.51 0.52 -34.62
C ALA A 395 18.54 1.95 -35.18
N LEU A 396 19.21 2.88 -34.50
CA LEU A 396 19.38 4.28 -34.93
C LEU A 396 20.63 4.52 -35.80
N ARG A 397 21.52 3.51 -35.92
CA ARG A 397 22.65 3.64 -36.84
C ARG A 397 22.10 3.70 -38.27
N PRO A 398 22.36 4.79 -39.03
CA PRO A 398 22.00 4.83 -40.44
C PRO A 398 22.65 3.63 -41.12
N LYS A 399 21.85 2.82 -41.85
CA LYS A 399 22.43 1.90 -42.81
C LYS A 399 23.30 2.76 -43.72
N SER A 400 24.63 2.59 -43.64
CA SER A 400 25.55 3.21 -44.59
C SER A 400 25.06 2.80 -45.98
N LEU A 401 24.41 3.74 -46.66
CA LEU A 401 24.23 3.58 -48.09
C LEU A 401 25.62 3.38 -48.67
N PRO A 402 25.84 2.39 -49.54
CA PRO A 402 27.10 2.30 -50.25
C PRO A 402 27.35 3.66 -50.88
N LEU A 403 28.49 4.24 -50.59
CA LEU A 403 28.93 5.45 -51.30
C LEU A 403 28.79 5.17 -52.81
N PRO A 404 28.13 6.03 -53.59
CA PRO A 404 28.12 5.88 -55.01
C PRO A 404 29.58 5.74 -55.48
N VAL A 405 29.88 4.62 -56.13
CA VAL A 405 31.16 4.41 -56.76
C VAL A 405 31.36 5.63 -57.66
N PRO A 406 32.45 6.40 -57.53
CA PRO A 406 32.72 7.52 -58.43
C PRO A 406 32.66 6.99 -59.84
N ALA A 407 31.83 7.61 -60.70
CA ALA A 407 31.79 7.24 -62.13
C ALA A 407 33.19 7.36 -62.70
N PRO A 408 33.66 6.40 -63.50
CA PRO A 408 34.98 6.50 -64.13
C PRO A 408 35.05 7.83 -64.90
N ALA A 409 36.10 8.61 -64.63
CA ALA A 409 36.35 9.86 -65.33
C ALA A 409 36.32 9.63 -66.85
N PRO A 410 35.62 10.49 -67.63
CA PRO A 410 35.62 10.37 -69.08
C PRO A 410 37.04 10.45 -69.59
N ALA A 411 37.42 9.47 -70.40
CA ALA A 411 38.73 9.39 -71.05
C ALA A 411 39.00 10.70 -71.80
N THR A 412 40.04 11.39 -71.42
CA THR A 412 40.57 12.58 -72.13
C THR A 412 40.93 12.18 -73.54
N ALA A 413 40.21 12.72 -74.50
CA ALA A 413 40.59 12.67 -75.90
C ALA A 413 41.89 13.51 -76.15
N PRO A 414 42.75 13.05 -77.02
CA PRO A 414 44.05 13.79 -77.23
C PRO A 414 43.81 15.15 -77.88
N ALA A 415 44.40 16.15 -77.31
CA ALA A 415 44.41 17.51 -77.79
C ALA A 415 45.23 17.60 -79.14
N THR A 416 44.53 17.88 -80.20
CA THR A 416 45.16 18.40 -81.42
C THR A 416 45.24 19.90 -81.32
N ALA A 417 46.48 20.36 -81.53
CA ALA A 417 46.91 21.74 -81.55
C ALA A 417 46.12 22.59 -82.54
N GLN A 418 45.76 23.79 -82.14
CA GLN A 418 45.68 24.90 -83.08
C GLN A 418 46.10 26.18 -82.35
N ALA A 419 47.25 26.68 -82.80
CA ALA A 419 47.80 27.95 -82.45
C ALA A 419 47.12 29.09 -83.24
N ALA A 420 47.15 30.20 -82.66
CA ALA A 420 47.37 31.53 -83.27
C ALA A 420 46.29 32.58 -82.98
N ALA A 421 46.79 33.62 -82.54
CA ALA A 421 46.61 35.02 -82.88
C ALA A 421 45.79 35.88 -81.93
N SER A 422 46.59 36.72 -81.30
CA SER A 422 46.61 38.18 -81.25
C SER A 422 45.64 38.88 -80.28
N ALA A 423 46.29 39.51 -79.31
CA ALA A 423 46.56 40.92 -79.13
C ALA A 423 45.38 41.86 -78.87
N GLY A 424 45.52 42.61 -77.79
CA GLY A 424 44.80 43.86 -77.66
C GLY A 424 44.45 44.21 -76.16
N ALA A 425 45.41 44.81 -75.53
CA ALA A 425 45.40 46.09 -74.83
C ALA A 425 44.13 46.51 -74.01
N GLY A 426 44.41 46.91 -72.78
CA GLY A 426 43.59 47.91 -72.11
C GLY A 426 43.53 47.80 -70.58
N PHE A 427 44.53 48.24 -69.92
CA PHE A 427 44.62 49.22 -68.84
C PHE A 427 43.35 49.62 -68.15
N GLY A 428 43.38 49.62 -66.81
CA GLY A 428 42.49 50.38 -65.94
C GLY A 428 42.30 49.82 -64.57
N ASP A 429 43.21 50.11 -63.67
CA ASP A 429 43.07 50.20 -62.21
C ASP A 429 42.36 51.51 -61.87
N PRO A 430 42.12 51.86 -60.61
CA PRO A 430 41.64 51.22 -59.42
C PRO A 430 40.54 52.08 -58.66
N PHE A 431 40.36 51.83 -57.39
CA PHE A 431 39.61 52.64 -56.35
C PHE A 431 38.11 52.62 -56.41
N ASP A 432 37.34 52.44 -55.37
CA ASP A 432 37.21 52.94 -54.02
C ASP A 432 36.06 52.12 -53.36
N LEU A 433 36.31 51.73 -52.19
CA LEU A 433 35.82 52.26 -50.90
C LEU A 433 34.26 52.30 -50.69
N GLU A 434 33.97 51.65 -49.61
CA GLU A 434 33.00 52.08 -48.53
C GLU A 434 31.51 51.84 -48.69
N THR A 435 31.05 51.28 -47.67
CA THR A 435 30.07 51.66 -46.67
C THR A 435 28.93 50.63 -46.49
N GLN A 436 29.01 50.05 -45.33
CA GLN A 436 27.82 49.64 -44.55
C GLN A 436 26.99 50.92 -44.21
N PRO A 437 25.69 50.93 -43.97
CA PRO A 437 25.18 50.42 -42.71
C PRO A 437 23.73 49.87 -42.69
N ASP A 438 23.49 49.15 -41.61
CA ASP A 438 22.32 49.17 -40.69
C ASP A 438 20.88 49.24 -41.18
N ALA A 439 20.09 48.37 -40.65
CA ALA A 439 18.89 48.62 -39.83
C ALA A 439 17.79 47.61 -40.07
N ALA A 440 17.49 46.92 -39.00
CA ALA A 440 16.11 46.41 -38.73
C ALA A 440 15.13 47.58 -38.63
N PRO A 441 13.79 47.40 -38.75
CA PRO A 441 13.03 46.88 -37.65
C PRO A 441 11.79 46.03 -38.03
N ASP A 442 11.31 45.24 -37.06
CA ASP A 442 9.92 44.95 -36.80
C ASP A 442 9.07 46.24 -36.80
N PRO A 443 7.70 46.26 -36.88
CA PRO A 443 6.76 45.37 -36.20
C PRO A 443 5.36 45.24 -36.86
N THR A 444 4.56 44.36 -36.24
CA THR A 444 3.15 44.55 -35.83
C THR A 444 2.07 44.77 -36.91
N THR A 445 1.02 44.06 -36.73
CA THR A 445 -0.41 44.38 -36.65
C THR A 445 -1.25 43.32 -37.36
N ALA A 446 -2.00 42.60 -36.60
CA ALA A 446 -3.39 42.84 -36.16
C ALA A 446 -4.48 42.37 -37.12
N ALA A 447 -5.38 41.78 -36.48
CA ALA A 447 -6.84 41.87 -36.58
C ALA A 447 -7.54 40.78 -37.40
N THR A 448 -8.31 40.03 -36.70
CA THR A 448 -9.79 40.21 -36.50
C THR A 448 -10.64 39.41 -37.48
N THR A 449 -11.48 38.60 -36.98
CA THR A 449 -12.95 38.57 -37.04
C THR A 449 -13.43 37.15 -36.76
N ALA A 450 -14.08 36.97 -35.65
CA ALA A 450 -15.50 37.00 -35.35
C ALA A 450 -16.30 35.77 -35.76
N ALA A 451 -16.81 35.17 -34.74
CA ALA A 451 -18.21 34.94 -34.42
C ALA A 451 -19.02 33.93 -35.25
N THR A 452 -19.59 32.98 -34.56
CA THR A 452 -21.06 32.89 -34.49
C THR A 452 -21.46 31.71 -33.58
N THR A 453 -22.12 32.03 -32.48
CA THR A 453 -23.11 31.19 -31.78
C THR A 453 -24.44 31.26 -32.57
N PRO A 454 -25.38 30.30 -32.44
CA PRO A 454 -26.50 30.42 -31.50
C PRO A 454 -26.87 29.08 -30.84
N ALA A 455 -27.20 29.00 -29.61
CA ALA A 455 -28.43 29.18 -28.86
C ALA A 455 -29.73 28.62 -29.49
N THR A 456 -30.38 27.75 -28.75
CA THR A 456 -31.83 27.63 -28.50
C THR A 456 -32.02 26.47 -27.53
N ALA A 457 -32.44 26.64 -26.28
CA ALA A 457 -33.73 27.02 -25.74
C ALA A 457 -34.78 25.89 -25.72
N GLY A 458 -35.36 25.73 -24.53
CA GLY A 458 -36.60 25.00 -24.25
C GLY A 458 -36.49 24.33 -22.88
N ALA A 459 -36.75 24.92 -21.74
CA ALA A 459 -38.02 25.40 -21.15
C ALA A 459 -39.05 24.27 -20.98
N THR A 460 -39.39 23.99 -19.76
CA THR A 460 -40.65 24.16 -19.01
C THR A 460 -40.61 23.25 -17.82
N ALA A 461 -40.61 23.72 -16.57
CA ALA A 461 -41.71 24.24 -15.77
C ALA A 461 -42.69 23.15 -15.32
N GLY A 462 -42.87 23.10 -14.02
CA GLY A 462 -43.92 22.33 -13.39
C GLY A 462 -43.75 22.27 -11.88
N ALA A 463 -44.18 23.29 -11.25
CA ALA A 463 -44.50 23.62 -9.90
C ALA A 463 -45.66 22.77 -9.35
N SER A 464 -45.67 22.57 -8.05
CA SER A 464 -46.70 22.87 -7.03
C SER A 464 -46.58 21.86 -5.89
N ALA A 465 -46.28 22.27 -4.68
CA ALA A 465 -47.13 22.96 -3.71
C ALA A 465 -48.23 22.04 -3.13
N GLY A 466 -48.21 21.98 -1.80
CA GLY A 466 -49.35 21.54 -0.99
C GLY A 466 -48.92 20.79 0.25
N ALA A 467 -48.59 21.45 1.34
CA ALA A 467 -49.42 21.81 2.48
C ALA A 467 -49.66 20.66 3.48
N SER A 468 -49.08 20.86 4.65
CA SER A 468 -49.63 20.38 5.97
C SER A 468 -51.03 21.00 6.19
N PRO A 469 -51.86 20.53 7.11
CA PRO A 469 -51.56 20.56 8.54
C PRO A 469 -52.34 19.53 9.43
N GLY A 470 -51.90 19.46 10.69
CA GLY A 470 -52.77 19.64 11.82
C GLY A 470 -53.26 18.46 12.61
N GLY A 471 -53.15 18.60 13.91
CA GLY A 471 -54.06 18.18 14.93
C GLY A 471 -53.39 17.27 15.98
N GLN A 472 -52.86 17.83 17.08
CA GLN A 472 -53.52 18.09 18.38
C GLN A 472 -54.07 16.82 19.03
N ALA A 473 -53.56 16.47 20.12
CA ALA A 473 -53.68 16.85 21.56
C ALA A 473 -54.38 15.70 22.28
N SER A 474 -54.09 15.24 23.43
CA SER A 474 -54.19 15.84 24.74
C SER A 474 -54.00 14.78 25.84
N HIS A 475 -53.48 15.25 26.93
CA HIS A 475 -53.86 14.98 28.34
C HIS A 475 -53.72 13.56 28.88
N ALA A 476 -53.30 13.33 30.08
CA ALA A 476 -53.04 14.15 31.25
C ALA A 476 -52.38 13.31 32.32
N THR A 477 -51.59 13.94 33.12
CA THR A 477 -51.54 13.95 34.58
C THR A 477 -51.50 12.59 35.33
N GLY A 478 -50.44 12.46 36.11
CA GLY A 478 -50.59 12.57 37.48
C GLY A 478 -49.58 11.79 38.32
N THR A 479 -48.84 12.55 39.11
CA THR A 479 -48.42 12.32 40.51
C THR A 479 -47.33 11.30 40.82
N ASP A 480 -46.19 11.87 41.15
CA ASP A 480 -45.24 11.47 42.21
C ASP A 480 -45.95 11.55 43.60
N PRO A 481 -45.48 10.97 44.70
CA PRO A 481 -44.13 10.71 45.13
C PRO A 481 -43.94 9.43 46.00
N GLY A 482 -42.67 9.08 46.26
CA GLY A 482 -42.42 8.22 47.40
C GLY A 482 -41.17 7.37 47.37
N THR A 483 -40.05 7.98 47.77
CA THR A 483 -38.92 7.22 48.34
C THR A 483 -39.36 6.58 49.67
N PRO A 484 -39.01 5.32 49.97
CA PRO A 484 -38.04 5.14 51.04
C PRO A 484 -37.05 3.96 50.89
N ALA A 485 -35.88 4.22 51.44
CA ALA A 485 -35.07 3.38 52.29
C ALA A 485 -34.51 2.05 51.78
N ALA A 486 -33.19 2.03 51.77
CA ALA A 486 -32.34 0.87 51.78
C ALA A 486 -32.78 -0.26 52.69
N THR A 487 -32.80 -1.46 52.12
CA THR A 487 -32.72 -2.69 52.93
C THR A 487 -31.72 -3.63 52.26
N THR A 488 -30.57 -3.73 52.87
CA THR A 488 -29.54 -4.73 52.66
C THR A 488 -30.13 -6.10 52.81
N LYS A 489 -30.23 -6.86 51.71
CA LYS A 489 -30.62 -8.27 51.78
C LYS A 489 -29.38 -9.11 51.51
N ALA A 490 -28.95 -9.81 52.56
CA ALA A 490 -27.87 -10.77 52.54
C ALA A 490 -27.97 -11.75 51.40
N ALA A 491 -26.86 -11.97 50.73
CA ALA A 491 -26.70 -13.02 49.71
C ALA A 491 -26.93 -14.40 50.35
N ALA A 492 -27.86 -15.15 49.77
CA ALA A 492 -28.00 -16.57 50.03
C ALA A 492 -26.83 -17.32 49.37
N PRO A 493 -26.34 -18.40 49.98
CA PRO A 493 -25.24 -19.18 49.40
C PRO A 493 -25.75 -19.93 48.16
N VAL A 494 -24.97 -19.80 47.08
CA VAL A 494 -25.12 -20.58 45.87
C VAL A 494 -24.91 -22.05 46.21
N PRO A 495 -25.79 -22.99 45.84
CA PRO A 495 -25.50 -24.40 46.00
C PRO A 495 -24.32 -24.78 45.11
N ALA A 496 -23.28 -25.32 45.70
CA ALA A 496 -22.21 -26.01 45.01
C ALA A 496 -22.86 -27.15 44.20
N LEU A 497 -22.81 -27.03 42.88
CA LEU A 497 -23.00 -28.19 42.00
C LEU A 497 -21.77 -29.07 42.23
N GLY A 498 -21.93 -30.05 43.12
CA GLY A 498 -21.03 -31.18 43.20
C GLY A 498 -21.23 -32.00 41.93
N LEU A 499 -20.40 -31.79 40.97
CA LEU A 499 -20.10 -32.75 39.93
C LEU A 499 -19.04 -33.68 40.55
N ASP A 500 -19.51 -34.79 41.15
CA ASP A 500 -18.66 -35.95 41.42
C ASP A 500 -18.22 -36.51 40.06
N LEU A 501 -17.01 -36.13 39.63
CA LEU A 501 -16.37 -36.63 38.41
C LEU A 501 -15.71 -38.01 38.61
N ASP A 502 -15.86 -38.61 39.79
CA ASP A 502 -15.22 -39.89 40.12
C ASP A 502 -16.09 -41.13 39.76
N ASP A 503 -17.32 -40.96 39.28
CA ASP A 503 -18.24 -42.06 38.97
C ASP A 503 -18.57 -42.23 37.47
N ASP A 504 -17.83 -41.64 36.53
CA ASP A 504 -17.99 -41.91 35.10
C ASP A 504 -16.99 -43.02 34.67
N PRO A 505 -17.50 -44.27 34.42
CA PRO A 505 -16.61 -45.40 34.08
C PRO A 505 -15.93 -45.30 32.71
N GLY A 506 -16.09 -44.17 32.02
CA GLY A 506 -15.45 -43.88 30.71
C GLY A 506 -14.44 -42.77 30.71
N TYR A 507 -14.14 -42.14 31.86
CA TYR A 507 -13.20 -41.03 31.94
C TYR A 507 -11.87 -41.48 32.57
N GLU A 508 -10.86 -41.74 31.74
CA GLU A 508 -9.46 -41.86 32.19
C GLU A 508 -8.79 -40.48 32.10
N PRO A 509 -8.33 -39.89 33.25
CA PRO A 509 -7.78 -38.54 33.29
C PRO A 509 -6.42 -38.36 32.56
N TYR A 510 -5.89 -39.40 31.91
CA TYR A 510 -4.54 -39.41 31.29
C TYR A 510 -4.53 -39.73 29.79
N ASP A 511 -5.68 -39.81 29.14
CA ASP A 511 -5.80 -40.13 27.70
C ASP A 511 -5.12 -39.14 26.75
N TYR A 512 -4.56 -38.02 27.26
CA TYR A 512 -3.88 -37.00 26.48
C TYR A 512 -2.33 -37.03 26.58
N LEU A 513 -1.76 -37.98 27.32
CA LEU A 513 -0.32 -38.09 27.42
C LEU A 513 0.20 -39.14 26.44
N PRO A 514 1.20 -38.80 25.58
CA PRO A 514 1.77 -39.81 24.68
C PRO A 514 2.40 -40.95 25.47
N ALA A 515 2.13 -42.19 25.08
CA ALA A 515 2.58 -43.44 25.72
C ALA A 515 4.11 -43.59 25.86
N ALA A 516 4.91 -42.63 25.38
CA ALA A 516 6.36 -42.63 25.39
C ALA A 516 7.02 -42.22 26.75
N TRP A 517 6.24 -41.66 27.71
CA TRP A 517 6.82 -41.22 28.99
C TRP A 517 6.73 -42.30 30.11
N GLU A 518 5.92 -43.32 29.93
CA GLU A 518 5.75 -44.43 30.90
C GLU A 518 6.93 -45.45 30.91
N SER A 519 7.86 -45.37 29.99
CA SER A 519 8.88 -46.41 29.81
C SER A 519 10.29 -46.09 30.37
N SER A 520 10.44 -45.03 31.17
CA SER A 520 11.73 -44.74 31.79
C SER A 520 11.75 -45.25 33.26
N PRO A 521 12.48 -46.32 33.59
CA PRO A 521 12.64 -46.73 34.98
C PRO A 521 13.43 -45.67 35.76
N PRO A 522 13.15 -45.47 37.06
CA PRO A 522 13.88 -44.50 37.89
C PRO A 522 15.36 -44.90 38.00
N PRO A 523 16.30 -43.93 38.03
CA PRO A 523 17.72 -44.21 38.19
C PRO A 523 17.95 -44.84 39.56
N GLY A 524 18.56 -46.03 39.57
CA GLY A 524 18.96 -46.73 40.78
C GLY A 524 19.95 -45.92 41.62
N PRO A 525 19.96 -46.13 42.96
CA PRO A 525 20.85 -45.41 43.86
C PRO A 525 22.29 -45.72 43.53
N LYS A 526 23.08 -44.67 43.32
CA LYS A 526 24.55 -44.79 43.19
C LYS A 526 25.10 -45.12 44.55
N GLY A 527 25.66 -46.35 44.67
CA GLY A 527 26.54 -46.75 45.75
C GLY A 527 27.94 -46.16 45.60
#